data_a5481381c657e193c5b0945ae79047c3
#
_entry.id   a5481381c657e193c5b0945ae79047c3
#
_cell.length_a   1.000
_cell.length_b   1.000
_cell.length_c   1.000
_cell.angle_alpha   90.00
_cell.angle_beta   90.00
_cell.angle_gamma   90.00
#
_symmetry.space_group_name_H-M   'P 1'
#
loop_
_entity.id
_entity.type
_entity.pdbx_description
1 polymer ?
#
loop_
_entity_poly.entity_id
_entity_poly.type
_entity_poly.pdbx_seq_one_letter_code
_entity_poly.pdbx_strand_id
1 'polypeptide(L)'
;IYDDPNELVNGYSKNQMIWYVIITEIIWGATDGRRYCRKISDDVRNGNIAYIINKPYSYIGYAISSHLGETTIKTIIAMVVGFAMGMIFLKEFPILSIPAIIIVLFSGILAVLINSLLVTFIGLISFIIEDSNPIFWLYSKMILILGVLFPIEYFPGILAQIMRYSPIYVTCYGPAKLFVDFSFTSAVEILISQIFYIFIAKKSYST
;
A
#
# COMPACT_ATOMS: atom_id res chain seq x y z
N ILE A 1 4.43 20.16 16.26
CA ILE A 1 3.97 18.92 16.93
C ILE A 1 5.04 18.43 17.92
N TYR A 2 6.31 18.51 17.59
CA TYR A 2 7.43 18.14 18.46
C TYR A 2 8.17 19.41 18.86
N ASP A 3 7.98 19.83 20.11
CA ASP A 3 8.65 21.02 20.65
C ASP A 3 10.02 20.69 21.27
N ASP A 4 10.20 19.43 21.71
CA ASP A 4 11.46 18.89 22.23
C ASP A 4 11.93 17.70 21.33
N PRO A 5 13.25 17.57 21.02
CA PRO A 5 13.80 16.44 20.26
C PRO A 5 13.54 15.06 20.89
N ASN A 6 13.35 14.99 22.21
CA ASN A 6 13.11 13.76 22.95
C ASN A 6 11.61 13.50 23.24
N GLU A 7 10.72 14.35 22.76
CA GLU A 7 9.29 14.18 22.98
C GLU A 7 8.74 12.98 22.19
N LEU A 8 7.92 12.17 22.85
CA LEU A 8 7.16 11.09 22.21
C LEU A 8 5.71 11.54 22.06
N VAL A 9 5.24 11.62 20.83
CA VAL A 9 3.83 11.92 20.52
C VAL A 9 3.15 10.63 20.06
N ASN A 10 2.15 10.18 20.82
CA ASN A 10 1.45 8.90 20.58
C ASN A 10 2.40 7.68 20.44
N GLY A 11 3.51 7.69 21.18
CA GLY A 11 4.49 6.61 21.20
C GLY A 11 5.57 6.67 20.10
N TYR A 12 5.56 7.71 19.24
CA TYR A 12 6.56 7.89 18.19
C TYR A 12 7.49 9.07 18.51
N SER A 13 8.79 8.85 18.32
CA SER A 13 9.76 9.95 18.29
C SER A 13 9.67 10.69 16.94
N LYS A 14 10.23 11.90 16.91
CA LYS A 14 10.32 12.70 15.68
C LYS A 14 10.96 11.92 14.52
N ASN A 15 12.08 11.23 14.78
CA ASN A 15 12.79 10.45 13.77
C ASN A 15 11.98 9.26 13.27
N GLN A 16 11.28 8.56 14.17
CA GLN A 16 10.38 7.47 13.80
C GLN A 16 9.22 7.96 12.92
N MET A 17 8.64 9.11 13.26
CA MET A 17 7.54 9.69 12.48
C MET A 17 7.99 10.09 11.06
N ILE A 18 9.18 10.67 10.91
CA ILE A 18 9.71 11.03 9.59
C ILE A 18 9.98 9.75 8.77
N TRP A 19 10.59 8.73 9.37
CA TRP A 19 10.79 7.45 8.69
C TRP A 19 9.47 6.77 8.32
N TYR A 20 8.45 6.86 9.19
CA TYR A 20 7.11 6.35 8.89
C TYR A 20 6.55 6.99 7.61
N VAL A 21 6.59 8.32 7.52
CA VAL A 21 6.10 9.04 6.33
C VAL A 21 6.93 8.67 5.09
N ILE A 22 8.26 8.56 5.20
CA ILE A 22 9.10 8.15 4.06
C ILE A 22 8.70 6.77 3.55
N ILE A 23 8.50 5.79 4.43
CA ILE A 23 8.15 4.42 4.03
C ILE A 23 6.73 4.37 3.44
N THR A 24 5.77 5.06 4.04
CA THR A 24 4.41 5.11 3.49
C THR A 24 4.36 5.81 2.15
N GLU A 25 5.13 6.89 1.95
CA GLU A 25 5.26 7.58 0.66
C GLU A 25 5.92 6.70 -0.41
N ILE A 26 6.95 5.92 -0.05
CA ILE A 26 7.57 4.95 -0.98
C ILE A 26 6.50 3.96 -1.46
N ILE A 27 5.72 3.38 -0.55
CA ILE A 27 4.70 2.40 -0.89
C ILE A 27 3.59 3.05 -1.72
N TRP A 28 3.03 4.17 -1.26
CA TRP A 28 1.92 4.86 -1.92
C TRP A 28 2.31 5.42 -3.28
N GLY A 29 3.46 6.11 -3.38
CA GLY A 29 3.93 6.70 -4.64
C GLY A 29 4.30 5.65 -5.68
N ALA A 30 4.90 4.53 -5.26
CA ALA A 30 5.23 3.43 -6.16
C ALA A 30 3.97 2.70 -6.67
N THR A 31 2.94 2.61 -5.84
CA THR A 31 1.70 1.89 -6.14
C THR A 31 0.58 2.79 -6.67
N ASP A 32 0.87 4.04 -7.08
CA ASP A 32 -0.14 4.90 -7.74
C ASP A 32 -0.71 4.21 -8.99
N GLY A 33 -1.87 3.62 -8.80
CA GLY A 33 -2.58 2.84 -9.81
C GLY A 33 -3.49 3.65 -10.72
N ARG A 34 -3.40 4.99 -10.75
CA ARG A 34 -4.31 5.85 -11.54
C ARG A 34 -4.31 5.49 -13.02
N ARG A 35 -3.14 5.38 -13.64
CA ARG A 35 -3.02 4.98 -15.04
C ARG A 35 -3.53 3.57 -15.28
N TYR A 36 -3.25 2.68 -14.35
CA TYR A 36 -3.67 1.29 -14.41
C TYR A 36 -5.20 1.14 -14.30
N CYS A 37 -5.82 1.80 -13.32
CA CYS A 37 -7.27 1.83 -13.17
C CYS A 37 -7.97 2.40 -14.42
N ARG A 38 -7.44 3.52 -14.95
CA ARG A 38 -7.96 4.14 -16.19
C ARG A 38 -7.83 3.19 -17.37
N LYS A 39 -6.69 2.50 -17.52
CA LYS A 39 -6.49 1.52 -18.60
C LYS A 39 -7.54 0.42 -18.57
N ILE A 40 -7.84 -0.13 -17.40
CA ILE A 40 -8.89 -1.14 -17.24
C ILE A 40 -10.26 -0.56 -17.64
N SER A 41 -10.59 0.64 -17.16
CA SER A 41 -11.82 1.33 -17.52
C SER A 41 -11.95 1.56 -19.04
N ASP A 42 -10.87 2.00 -19.68
CA ASP A 42 -10.84 2.23 -21.13
C ASP A 42 -10.96 0.91 -21.91
N ASP A 43 -10.32 -0.16 -21.46
CA ASP A 43 -10.43 -1.49 -22.08
C ASP A 43 -11.88 -2.02 -21.99
N VAL A 44 -12.59 -1.72 -20.91
CA VAL A 44 -14.01 -2.06 -20.76
C VAL A 44 -14.85 -1.23 -21.71
N ARG A 45 -14.73 0.10 -21.67
CA ARG A 45 -15.56 1.03 -22.45
C ARG A 45 -15.40 0.88 -23.96
N ASN A 46 -14.18 0.64 -24.41
CA ASN A 46 -13.86 0.51 -25.84
C ASN A 46 -14.07 -0.92 -26.37
N GLY A 47 -14.51 -1.87 -25.52
CA GLY A 47 -14.69 -3.27 -25.89
C GLY A 47 -13.40 -4.04 -26.16
N ASN A 48 -12.23 -3.47 -25.83
CA ASN A 48 -10.92 -4.12 -26.04
C ASN A 48 -10.81 -5.42 -25.25
N ILE A 49 -11.54 -5.54 -24.15
CA ILE A 49 -11.62 -6.76 -23.35
C ILE A 49 -12.08 -7.96 -24.21
N ALA A 50 -13.02 -7.77 -25.14
CA ALA A 50 -13.51 -8.85 -26.00
C ALA A 50 -12.40 -9.49 -26.85
N TYR A 51 -11.40 -8.71 -27.28
CA TYR A 51 -10.25 -9.25 -28.00
C TYR A 51 -9.28 -10.02 -27.08
N ILE A 52 -9.18 -9.61 -25.82
CA ILE A 52 -8.21 -10.19 -24.86
C ILE A 52 -8.78 -11.46 -24.25
N ILE A 53 -10.09 -11.56 -24.04
CA ILE A 53 -10.78 -12.77 -23.54
C ILE A 53 -10.60 -13.97 -24.48
N ASN A 54 -10.44 -13.74 -25.78
CA ASN A 54 -10.18 -14.79 -26.76
C ASN A 54 -8.74 -15.33 -26.70
N LYS A 55 -7.86 -14.77 -25.89
CA LYS A 55 -6.48 -15.26 -25.73
C LYS A 55 -6.40 -16.34 -24.66
N PRO A 56 -5.40 -17.25 -24.72
CA PRO A 56 -5.26 -18.37 -23.78
C PRO A 56 -4.75 -17.96 -22.39
N TYR A 57 -4.98 -16.73 -21.95
CA TYR A 57 -4.59 -16.24 -20.63
C TYR A 57 -5.66 -15.32 -20.03
N SER A 58 -5.74 -15.32 -18.71
CA SER A 58 -6.68 -14.45 -17.98
C SER A 58 -6.33 -12.97 -18.16
N TYR A 59 -7.31 -12.14 -18.56
CA TYR A 59 -7.18 -10.69 -18.61
C TYR A 59 -6.70 -10.11 -17.27
N ILE A 60 -7.32 -10.54 -16.17
CA ILE A 60 -7.00 -10.08 -14.82
C ILE A 60 -5.56 -10.44 -14.46
N GLY A 61 -5.16 -11.68 -14.71
CA GLY A 61 -3.79 -12.13 -14.46
C GLY A 61 -2.76 -11.32 -15.24
N TYR A 62 -3.01 -11.07 -16.52
CA TYR A 62 -2.16 -10.23 -17.37
C TYR A 62 -2.09 -8.79 -16.85
N ALA A 63 -3.24 -8.19 -16.53
CA ALA A 63 -3.32 -6.82 -16.05
C ALA A 63 -2.55 -6.62 -14.74
N ILE A 64 -2.75 -7.52 -13.75
CA ILE A 64 -2.05 -7.50 -12.46
C ILE A 64 -0.54 -7.67 -12.67
N SER A 65 -0.11 -8.66 -13.47
CA SER A 65 1.32 -8.91 -13.70
C SER A 65 2.01 -7.74 -14.38
N SER A 66 1.34 -7.11 -15.35
CA SER A 66 1.85 -5.90 -16.01
C SER A 66 1.99 -4.74 -15.03
N HIS A 67 1.00 -4.52 -14.18
CA HIS A 67 1.04 -3.46 -13.16
C HIS A 67 2.11 -3.73 -12.11
N LEU A 68 2.25 -4.97 -11.64
CA LEU A 68 3.31 -5.35 -10.68
C LEU A 68 4.70 -5.13 -11.26
N GLY A 69 4.92 -5.43 -12.55
CA GLY A 69 6.20 -5.15 -13.22
C GLY A 69 6.54 -3.66 -13.22
N GLU A 70 5.59 -2.79 -13.58
CA GLU A 70 5.76 -1.34 -13.53
C GLU A 70 5.99 -0.84 -12.09
N THR A 71 5.19 -1.33 -11.15
CA THR A 71 5.28 -0.96 -9.74
C THR A 71 6.61 -1.37 -9.11
N THR A 72 7.15 -2.54 -9.47
CA THR A 72 8.45 -3.00 -8.95
C THR A 72 9.56 -2.01 -9.28
N ILE A 73 9.63 -1.54 -10.52
CA ILE A 73 10.64 -0.55 -10.94
C ILE A 73 10.46 0.76 -10.18
N LYS A 74 9.23 1.25 -10.06
CA LYS A 74 8.91 2.47 -9.31
C LYS A 74 9.27 2.33 -7.83
N THR A 75 9.00 1.17 -7.23
CA THR A 75 9.33 0.89 -5.82
C THR A 75 10.84 0.94 -5.60
N ILE A 76 11.64 0.33 -6.47
CA ILE A 76 13.11 0.37 -6.36
C ILE A 76 13.62 1.81 -6.43
N ILE A 77 13.15 2.60 -7.40
CA ILE A 77 13.55 4.01 -7.54
C ILE A 77 13.11 4.81 -6.30
N ALA A 78 11.87 4.65 -5.86
CA ALA A 78 11.34 5.34 -4.68
C ALA A 78 12.09 4.96 -3.40
N MET A 79 12.50 3.70 -3.23
CA MET A 79 13.34 3.26 -2.13
C MET A 79 14.69 3.98 -2.14
N VAL A 80 15.39 3.99 -3.28
CA VAL A 80 16.70 4.65 -3.38
C VAL A 80 16.59 6.13 -3.02
N VAL A 81 15.61 6.83 -3.57
CA VAL A 81 15.40 8.26 -3.30
C VAL A 81 14.95 8.49 -1.85
N GLY A 82 13.97 7.73 -1.36
CA GLY A 82 13.44 7.89 0.00
C GLY A 82 14.49 7.60 1.07
N PHE A 83 15.26 6.52 0.93
CA PHE A 83 16.36 6.23 1.87
C PHE A 83 17.47 7.25 1.80
N ALA A 84 17.85 7.74 0.60
CA ALA A 84 18.84 8.80 0.46
C ALA A 84 18.36 10.09 1.17
N MET A 85 17.12 10.50 0.99
CA MET A 85 16.54 11.64 1.70
C MET A 85 16.52 11.42 3.22
N GLY A 86 16.06 10.26 3.69
CA GLY A 86 16.05 9.93 5.11
C GLY A 86 17.44 10.03 5.73
N MET A 87 18.45 9.50 5.09
CA MET A 87 19.86 9.58 5.56
C MET A 87 20.40 11.01 5.58
N ILE A 88 20.06 11.84 4.59
CA ILE A 88 20.51 13.25 4.53
C ILE A 88 19.90 14.06 5.67
N PHE A 89 18.60 13.89 5.93
CA PHE A 89 17.87 14.72 6.91
C PHE A 89 18.01 14.22 8.35
N LEU A 90 17.98 12.89 8.57
CA LEU A 90 17.95 12.33 9.92
C LEU A 90 19.33 11.88 10.41
N LYS A 91 20.25 11.55 9.50
CA LYS A 91 21.59 11.00 9.81
C LYS A 91 21.57 9.75 10.69
N GLU A 92 20.40 9.20 10.96
CA GLU A 92 20.15 8.02 11.79
C GLU A 92 19.28 7.05 11.02
N PHE A 93 19.58 5.77 11.14
CA PHE A 93 18.79 4.70 10.54
C PHE A 93 18.14 3.89 11.67
N PRO A 94 16.88 3.46 11.56
CA PRO A 94 16.28 2.58 12.55
C PRO A 94 17.11 1.30 12.72
N ILE A 95 17.41 0.96 13.97
CA ILE A 95 18.20 -0.24 14.29
C ILE A 95 17.30 -1.46 14.12
N LEU A 96 17.39 -2.11 12.98
CA LEU A 96 16.66 -3.31 12.67
C LEU A 96 17.61 -4.53 12.67
N SER A 97 17.18 -5.61 13.29
CA SER A 97 17.87 -6.91 13.16
C SER A 97 17.69 -7.48 11.74
N ILE A 98 18.60 -8.32 11.27
CA ILE A 98 18.50 -8.97 9.96
C ILE A 98 17.15 -9.67 9.76
N PRO A 99 16.61 -10.46 10.71
CA PRO A 99 15.27 -11.04 10.57
C PRO A 99 14.17 -9.99 10.40
N ALA A 100 14.26 -8.87 11.14
CA ALA A 100 13.28 -7.78 11.03
C ALA A 100 13.27 -7.16 9.62
N ILE A 101 14.44 -6.93 9.02
CA ILE A 101 14.56 -6.42 7.65
C ILE A 101 13.86 -7.35 6.66
N ILE A 102 14.08 -8.66 6.76
CA ILE A 102 13.45 -9.65 5.88
C ILE A 102 11.92 -9.59 6.02
N ILE A 103 11.41 -9.52 7.25
CA ILE A 103 9.97 -9.45 7.52
C ILE A 103 9.37 -8.14 6.96
N VAL A 104 10.03 -7.00 7.15
CA VAL A 104 9.61 -5.70 6.62
C VAL A 104 9.55 -5.73 5.10
N LEU A 105 10.59 -6.23 4.43
CA LEU A 105 10.61 -6.36 2.97
C LEU A 105 9.49 -7.28 2.47
N PHE A 106 9.29 -8.41 3.13
CA PHE A 106 8.21 -9.34 2.78
C PHE A 106 6.84 -8.70 2.95
N SER A 107 6.58 -8.01 4.06
CA SER A 107 5.35 -7.24 4.30
C SER A 107 5.15 -6.15 3.24
N GLY A 108 6.22 -5.45 2.84
CA GLY A 108 6.16 -4.45 1.76
C GLY A 108 5.75 -5.05 0.41
N ILE A 109 6.30 -6.22 0.05
CA ILE A 109 5.91 -6.94 -1.17
C ILE A 109 4.43 -7.33 -1.13
N LEU A 110 3.96 -7.87 0.00
CA LEU A 110 2.55 -8.22 0.17
C LEU A 110 1.65 -6.97 0.10
N ALA A 111 2.06 -5.85 0.67
CA ALA A 111 1.33 -4.59 0.60
C ALA A 111 1.16 -4.09 -0.83
N VAL A 112 2.23 -4.12 -1.64
CA VAL A 112 2.19 -3.78 -3.07
C VAL A 112 1.23 -4.70 -3.82
N LEU A 113 1.27 -6.00 -3.55
CA LEU A 113 0.38 -6.98 -4.16
C LEU A 113 -1.10 -6.69 -3.80
N ILE A 114 -1.39 -6.48 -2.52
CA ILE A 114 -2.76 -6.17 -2.05
C ILE A 114 -3.28 -4.90 -2.69
N ASN A 115 -2.47 -3.82 -2.71
CA ASN A 115 -2.88 -2.57 -3.35
C ASN A 115 -3.16 -2.77 -4.86
N SER A 116 -2.33 -3.54 -5.56
CA SER A 116 -2.55 -3.87 -6.98
C SER A 116 -3.86 -4.63 -7.19
N LEU A 117 -4.20 -5.57 -6.31
CA LEU A 117 -5.48 -6.28 -6.34
C LEU A 117 -6.65 -5.33 -6.10
N LEU A 118 -6.58 -4.45 -5.11
CA LEU A 118 -7.63 -3.46 -4.82
C LEU A 118 -7.86 -2.50 -5.99
N VAL A 119 -6.79 -1.99 -6.60
CA VAL A 119 -6.89 -1.09 -7.76
C VAL A 119 -7.49 -1.83 -8.97
N THR A 120 -7.13 -3.11 -9.16
CA THR A 120 -7.76 -3.95 -10.20
C THR A 120 -9.25 -4.08 -9.95
N PHE A 121 -9.65 -4.38 -8.72
CA PHE A 121 -11.07 -4.47 -8.34
C PHE A 121 -11.81 -3.17 -8.63
N ILE A 122 -11.24 -2.01 -8.24
CA ILE A 122 -11.82 -0.70 -8.55
C ILE A 122 -11.93 -0.48 -10.06
N GLY A 123 -10.90 -0.84 -10.82
CA GLY A 123 -10.93 -0.76 -12.29
C GLY A 123 -12.04 -1.60 -12.91
N LEU A 124 -12.28 -2.80 -12.39
CA LEU A 124 -13.34 -3.70 -12.86
C LEU A 124 -14.75 -3.21 -12.53
N ILE A 125 -14.93 -2.33 -11.55
CA ILE A 125 -16.24 -1.69 -11.29
C ILE A 125 -16.73 -0.91 -12.52
N SER A 126 -15.83 -0.54 -13.45
CA SER A 126 -16.22 0.10 -14.71
C SER A 126 -17.17 -0.74 -15.58
N PHE A 127 -17.23 -2.06 -15.40
CA PHE A 127 -18.27 -2.90 -16.00
C PHE A 127 -19.71 -2.51 -15.57
N ILE A 128 -19.83 -1.89 -14.40
CA ILE A 128 -21.14 -1.53 -13.82
C ILE A 128 -21.43 -0.03 -14.02
N ILE A 129 -20.40 0.82 -13.81
CA ILE A 129 -20.60 2.29 -13.76
C ILE A 129 -19.91 3.04 -14.90
N GLU A 130 -19.40 2.34 -15.93
CA GLU A 130 -18.71 2.85 -17.11
C GLU A 130 -17.38 3.57 -16.81
N ASP A 131 -17.27 4.37 -15.73
CA ASP A 131 -16.06 5.07 -15.32
C ASP A 131 -15.74 4.85 -13.84
N SER A 132 -14.65 4.16 -13.56
CA SER A 132 -14.18 3.88 -12.18
C SER A 132 -13.25 4.97 -11.62
N ASN A 133 -12.86 6.00 -12.42
CA ASN A 133 -11.95 7.05 -11.97
C ASN A 133 -12.43 7.80 -10.70
N PRO A 134 -13.73 8.15 -10.54
CA PRO A 134 -14.18 8.81 -9.31
C PRO A 134 -13.98 7.94 -8.06
N ILE A 135 -14.25 6.63 -8.16
CA ILE A 135 -14.06 5.69 -7.05
C ILE A 135 -12.56 5.56 -6.73
N PHE A 136 -11.72 5.44 -7.75
CA PHE A 136 -10.27 5.41 -7.58
C PHE A 136 -9.76 6.69 -6.90
N TRP A 137 -10.28 7.85 -7.31
CA TRP A 137 -9.89 9.13 -6.70
C TRP A 137 -10.23 9.15 -5.20
N LEU A 138 -11.44 8.72 -4.83
CA LEU A 138 -11.86 8.63 -3.43
C LEU A 138 -10.97 7.67 -2.64
N TYR A 139 -10.73 6.46 -3.17
CA TYR A 139 -9.83 5.47 -2.59
C TYR A 139 -8.42 6.04 -2.35
N SER A 140 -7.84 6.68 -3.37
CA SER A 140 -6.51 7.29 -3.28
C SER A 140 -6.43 8.37 -2.18
N LYS A 141 -7.47 9.20 -2.03
CA LYS A 141 -7.52 10.22 -0.98
C LYS A 141 -7.71 9.61 0.41
N MET A 142 -8.49 8.56 0.52
CA MET A 142 -8.63 7.82 1.79
C MET A 142 -7.29 7.20 2.23
N ILE A 143 -6.55 6.57 1.33
CA ILE A 143 -5.23 6.04 1.67
C ILE A 143 -4.28 7.16 2.09
N LEU A 144 -4.22 8.27 1.35
CA LEU A 144 -3.35 9.40 1.66
C LEU A 144 -3.61 9.93 3.09
N ILE A 145 -4.86 10.19 3.42
CA ILE A 145 -5.22 10.81 4.70
C ILE A 145 -5.08 9.82 5.86
N LEU A 146 -5.60 8.59 5.67
CA LEU A 146 -5.74 7.63 6.76
C LEU A 146 -4.57 6.65 6.87
N GLY A 147 -3.72 6.53 5.86
CA GLY A 147 -2.64 5.55 5.84
C GLY A 147 -1.25 6.13 5.69
N VAL A 148 -1.09 7.24 4.95
CA VAL A 148 0.21 7.81 4.65
C VAL A 148 0.62 8.88 5.64
N LEU A 149 -0.26 9.87 5.89
CA LEU A 149 0.10 11.05 6.66
C LEU A 149 0.29 10.76 8.15
N PHE A 150 -0.54 9.90 8.74
CA PHE A 150 -0.51 9.64 10.17
C PHE A 150 -0.63 8.15 10.49
N PRO A 151 0.16 7.65 11.47
CA PRO A 151 -0.08 6.35 12.07
C PRO A 151 -1.48 6.25 12.67
N ILE A 152 -1.97 5.01 12.78
CA ILE A 152 -3.34 4.73 13.24
C ILE A 152 -3.58 5.22 14.67
N GLU A 153 -2.53 5.31 15.48
CA GLU A 153 -2.53 5.77 16.87
C GLU A 153 -2.87 7.25 17.04
N TYR A 154 -2.82 8.03 15.95
CA TYR A 154 -3.19 9.46 15.95
C TYR A 154 -4.69 9.69 15.81
N PHE A 155 -5.47 8.67 15.50
CA PHE A 155 -6.90 8.79 15.29
C PHE A 155 -7.71 8.43 16.54
N PRO A 156 -8.93 9.01 16.71
CA PRO A 156 -9.82 8.67 17.81
C PRO A 156 -10.15 7.16 17.83
N GLY A 157 -10.35 6.59 19.03
CA GLY A 157 -10.45 5.15 19.25
C GLY A 157 -11.40 4.39 18.30
N ILE A 158 -12.56 4.96 17.98
CA ILE A 158 -13.53 4.34 17.04
C ILE A 158 -12.94 4.29 15.62
N LEU A 159 -12.37 5.40 15.16
CA LEU A 159 -11.78 5.47 13.82
C LEU A 159 -10.55 4.57 13.71
N ALA A 160 -9.70 4.53 14.73
CA ALA A 160 -8.55 3.63 14.80
C ALA A 160 -8.99 2.15 14.72
N GLN A 161 -10.08 1.77 15.39
CA GLN A 161 -10.63 0.41 15.29
C GLN A 161 -11.11 0.09 13.87
N ILE A 162 -11.87 0.97 13.24
CA ILE A 162 -12.33 0.79 11.86
C ILE A 162 -11.14 0.64 10.91
N MET A 163 -10.11 1.47 11.09
CA MET A 163 -8.92 1.44 10.24
C MET A 163 -8.14 0.12 10.35
N ARG A 164 -8.07 -0.50 11.54
CA ARG A 164 -7.43 -1.82 11.72
C ARG A 164 -8.06 -2.93 10.87
N TYR A 165 -9.37 -2.82 10.60
CA TYR A 165 -10.09 -3.75 9.73
C TYR A 165 -10.17 -3.29 8.26
N SER A 166 -9.48 -2.22 7.91
CA SER A 166 -9.46 -1.70 6.54
C SER A 166 -8.24 -2.20 5.76
N PRO A 167 -8.31 -2.27 4.43
CA PRO A 167 -7.14 -2.57 3.62
C PRO A 167 -6.02 -1.54 3.74
N ILE A 168 -6.31 -0.33 4.23
CA ILE A 168 -5.33 0.74 4.49
C ILE A 168 -4.31 0.29 5.55
N TYR A 169 -4.77 -0.42 6.59
CA TYR A 169 -3.92 -0.98 7.63
C TYR A 169 -2.84 -1.88 7.07
N VAL A 170 -3.20 -2.79 6.19
CA VAL A 170 -2.27 -3.80 5.64
C VAL A 170 -1.40 -3.29 4.49
N THR A 171 -1.84 -2.23 3.78
CA THR A 171 -1.12 -1.70 2.61
C THR A 171 -0.12 -0.61 2.96
N CYS A 172 -0.45 0.32 3.84
CA CYS A 172 0.41 1.46 4.16
C CYS A 172 0.96 1.40 5.58
N TYR A 173 0.06 1.33 6.57
CA TYR A 173 0.47 1.38 7.98
C TYR A 173 1.34 0.19 8.38
N GLY A 174 0.95 -1.05 8.02
CA GLY A 174 1.62 -2.27 8.48
C GLY A 174 3.13 -2.29 8.19
N PRO A 175 3.57 -2.21 6.92
CA PRO A 175 4.98 -2.21 6.59
C PRO A 175 5.75 -1.04 7.20
N ALA A 176 5.13 0.15 7.28
CA ALA A 176 5.77 1.34 7.87
C ALA A 176 5.94 1.19 9.39
N LYS A 177 4.92 0.69 10.09
CA LYS A 177 5.00 0.38 11.53
C LYS A 177 6.11 -0.62 11.82
N LEU A 178 6.20 -1.70 11.04
CA LEU A 178 7.25 -2.71 11.21
C LEU A 178 8.65 -2.14 10.94
N PHE A 179 8.77 -1.13 10.10
CA PHE A 179 10.06 -0.50 9.84
C PHE A 179 10.51 0.43 10.97
N VAL A 180 9.59 1.21 11.56
CA VAL A 180 9.94 2.22 12.58
C VAL A 180 9.90 1.72 14.01
N ASP A 181 9.06 0.71 14.28
CA ASP A 181 8.86 0.14 15.61
C ASP A 181 8.57 -1.36 15.48
N PHE A 182 9.63 -2.13 15.26
CA PHE A 182 9.52 -3.58 15.06
C PHE A 182 9.15 -4.31 16.34
N SER A 183 8.04 -5.05 16.27
CA SER A 183 7.65 -6.02 17.28
C SER A 183 7.25 -7.34 16.59
N PHE A 184 7.69 -8.47 17.13
CA PHE A 184 7.35 -9.77 16.53
C PHE A 184 5.83 -10.02 16.58
N THR A 185 5.16 -9.59 17.64
CA THR A 185 3.70 -9.69 17.78
C THR A 185 2.99 -8.91 16.68
N SER A 186 3.40 -7.63 16.48
CA SER A 186 2.85 -6.79 15.41
C SER A 186 3.15 -7.37 14.01
N ALA A 187 4.32 -7.98 13.83
CA ALA A 187 4.68 -8.60 12.56
C ALA A 187 3.76 -9.77 12.22
N VAL A 188 3.48 -10.65 13.17
CA VAL A 188 2.56 -11.79 12.99
C VAL A 188 1.14 -11.28 12.67
N GLU A 189 0.66 -10.31 13.43
CA GLU A 189 -0.69 -9.73 13.24
C GLU A 189 -0.86 -9.09 11.85
N ILE A 190 0.14 -8.30 11.42
CA ILE A 190 0.13 -7.63 10.12
C ILE A 190 0.21 -8.66 8.98
N LEU A 191 1.12 -9.64 9.07
CA LEU A 191 1.26 -10.66 8.02
C LEU A 191 0.02 -11.54 7.90
N ILE A 192 -0.60 -11.95 9.00
CA ILE A 192 -1.86 -12.70 8.98
C ILE A 192 -2.95 -11.87 8.29
N SER A 193 -3.07 -10.59 8.64
CA SER A 193 -4.03 -9.69 8.04
C SER A 193 -3.77 -9.51 6.54
N GLN A 194 -2.52 -9.39 6.11
CA GLN A 194 -2.14 -9.30 4.70
C GLN A 194 -2.53 -10.57 3.92
N ILE A 195 -2.21 -11.75 4.45
CA ILE A 195 -2.58 -13.04 3.83
C ILE A 195 -4.10 -13.17 3.71
N PHE A 196 -4.84 -12.77 4.75
CA PHE A 196 -6.30 -12.78 4.75
C PHE A 196 -6.88 -11.90 3.63
N TYR A 197 -6.36 -10.68 3.44
CA TYR A 197 -6.80 -9.81 2.34
C TYR A 197 -6.48 -10.36 0.95
N ILE A 198 -5.33 -11.00 0.77
CA ILE A 198 -4.99 -11.67 -0.50
C ILE A 198 -5.98 -12.81 -0.78
N PHE A 199 -6.33 -13.59 0.25
CA PHE A 199 -7.29 -14.68 0.11
C PHE A 199 -8.68 -14.18 -0.28
N ILE A 200 -9.18 -13.11 0.36
CA ILE A 200 -10.46 -12.47 0.00
C ILE A 200 -10.43 -11.99 -1.45
N ALA A 201 -9.36 -11.28 -1.84
CA ALA A 201 -9.24 -10.77 -3.19
C ALA A 201 -9.23 -11.91 -4.22
N LYS A 202 -8.45 -12.98 -3.98
CA LYS A 202 -8.43 -14.15 -4.86
C LYS A 202 -9.81 -14.78 -5.01
N LYS A 203 -10.57 -14.91 -3.93
CA LYS A 203 -11.93 -15.46 -3.97
C LYS A 203 -12.87 -14.56 -4.79
N SER A 204 -12.76 -13.24 -4.65
CA SER A 204 -13.56 -12.27 -5.40
C SER A 204 -13.32 -12.31 -6.92
N TYR A 205 -12.13 -12.73 -7.37
CA TYR A 205 -11.81 -12.88 -8.80
C TYR A 205 -12.14 -14.26 -9.37
N SER A 206 -12.48 -15.22 -8.53
CA SER A 206 -12.81 -16.60 -8.95
C SER A 206 -14.31 -16.83 -9.14
N THR A 207 -15.14 -15.88 -8.72
CA THR A 207 -16.61 -15.88 -8.87
C THR A 207 -17.01 -15.07 -10.08
#